data_4ebfb4e8cb10d682b730868667b51fdc
#
_entry.id   4ebfb4e8cb10d682b730868667b51fdc
#
_cell.length_a   1.000
_cell.length_b   1.000
_cell.length_c   1.000
_cell.angle_alpha   90.00
_cell.angle_beta   90.00
_cell.angle_gamma   90.00
#
_symmetry.space_group_name_H-M   'P 1'
#
loop_
_entity.id
_entity.type
_entity.pdbx_description
1 polymer ?
#
loop_
_entity_poly.entity_id
_entity_poly.type
_entity_poly.pdbx_seq_one_letter_code
_entity_poly.pdbx_strand_id
1 'polypeptide(L)'
;METRRPAGLTQSLEAAIHQACTQALEQAEAARQGFRRLDEEDLLRAEGLGRELRQRARDLTAKILDDHAALRGSDLQTKSLLTLPGHLERLADHLDALVDVVRLVRVEGLSFTDRARKEFAMLADGTLEVIRALRDLVRTWNPAMHRHLLETARQMDARTDEVADGHLERLILGICVPRSSSAFVTVLDHLSSVRRHAVEMATRMVGPPAND
;
A
#
# COMPACT_ATOMS: atom_id res chain seq x y z
N MET A 1 -16.93 -10.85 -19.60
CA MET A 1 -15.52 -10.72 -20.03
C MET A 1 -14.71 -11.67 -19.16
N GLU A 2 -14.21 -12.77 -19.74
CA GLU A 2 -13.43 -13.77 -19.00
C GLU A 2 -12.11 -13.18 -18.54
N THR A 3 -11.79 -13.43 -17.27
CA THR A 3 -10.49 -13.11 -16.70
C THR A 3 -9.43 -13.98 -17.36
N ARG A 4 -8.55 -13.34 -18.10
CA ARG A 4 -7.38 -14.04 -18.63
C ARG A 4 -6.19 -13.76 -17.71
N ARG A 5 -5.74 -14.81 -17.01
CA ARG A 5 -4.43 -14.83 -16.39
C ARG A 5 -3.40 -14.33 -17.42
N PRO A 6 -2.50 -13.39 -17.07
CA PRO A 6 -1.49 -12.90 -18.00
C PRO A 6 -0.71 -14.07 -18.61
N ALA A 7 -0.58 -14.06 -19.95
CA ALA A 7 0.23 -15.07 -20.63
C ALA A 7 1.68 -14.98 -20.13
N GLY A 8 2.31 -16.11 -19.78
CA GLY A 8 3.69 -16.12 -19.25
C GLY A 8 3.82 -15.97 -17.73
N LEU A 9 2.72 -15.86 -16.98
CA LEU A 9 2.79 -15.93 -15.52
C LEU A 9 2.74 -17.39 -15.06
N THR A 10 3.85 -17.91 -14.53
CA THR A 10 3.87 -19.27 -13.96
C THR A 10 3.09 -19.33 -12.65
N GLN A 11 2.64 -20.51 -12.25
CA GLN A 11 1.99 -20.72 -10.95
C GLN A 11 2.96 -20.38 -9.80
N SER A 12 4.25 -20.63 -9.97
CA SER A 12 5.30 -20.33 -9.03
C SER A 12 5.50 -18.81 -8.84
N LEU A 13 5.50 -18.05 -9.95
CA LEU A 13 5.61 -16.59 -9.93
C LEU A 13 4.36 -15.93 -9.32
N GLU A 14 3.17 -16.42 -9.70
CA GLU A 14 1.91 -15.99 -9.09
C GLU A 14 1.92 -16.19 -7.58
N ALA A 15 2.35 -17.37 -7.10
CA ALA A 15 2.46 -17.63 -5.66
C ALA A 15 3.45 -16.68 -4.97
N ALA A 16 4.59 -16.37 -5.60
CA ALA A 16 5.57 -15.44 -5.05
C ALA A 16 5.02 -14.01 -4.94
N ILE A 17 4.33 -13.51 -5.98
CA ILE A 17 3.68 -12.18 -5.96
C ILE A 17 2.58 -12.16 -4.88
N HIS A 18 1.75 -13.19 -4.80
CA HIS A 18 0.70 -13.29 -3.80
C HIS A 18 1.26 -13.26 -2.36
N GLN A 19 2.36 -13.99 -2.11
CA GLN A 19 3.03 -13.98 -0.80
C GLN A 19 3.57 -12.60 -0.45
N ALA A 20 4.18 -11.89 -1.42
CA ALA A 20 4.65 -10.53 -1.21
C ALA A 20 3.49 -9.56 -0.89
N CYS A 21 2.37 -9.65 -1.61
CA CYS A 21 1.17 -8.86 -1.31
C CYS A 21 0.55 -9.21 0.06
N THR A 22 0.59 -10.48 0.47
CA THR A 22 0.14 -10.90 1.81
C THR A 22 1.00 -10.26 2.89
N GLN A 23 2.31 -10.28 2.73
CA GLN A 23 3.23 -9.66 3.68
C GLN A 23 3.10 -8.13 3.72
N ALA A 24 2.87 -7.48 2.57
CA ALA A 24 2.55 -6.06 2.53
C ALA A 24 1.28 -5.72 3.34
N LEU A 25 0.26 -6.57 3.25
CA LEU A 25 -0.96 -6.43 4.04
C LEU A 25 -0.68 -6.59 5.55
N GLU A 26 0.09 -7.59 5.94
CA GLU A 26 0.47 -7.83 7.34
C GLU A 26 1.29 -6.66 7.91
N GLN A 27 2.23 -6.09 7.13
CA GLN A 27 2.98 -4.89 7.52
C GLN A 27 2.04 -3.69 7.73
N ALA A 28 1.12 -3.46 6.80
CA ALA A 28 0.17 -2.36 6.88
C ALA A 28 -0.78 -2.51 8.09
N GLU A 29 -1.23 -3.73 8.39
CA GLU A 29 -2.04 -4.02 9.58
C GLU A 29 -1.26 -3.76 10.88
N ALA A 30 0.02 -4.18 10.95
CA ALA A 30 0.88 -3.92 12.10
C ALA A 30 1.14 -2.41 12.28
N ALA A 31 1.47 -1.69 11.21
CA ALA A 31 1.66 -0.22 11.24
C ALA A 31 0.39 0.51 11.72
N ARG A 32 -0.79 0.10 11.23
CA ARG A 32 -2.08 0.64 11.68
C ARG A 32 -2.34 0.37 13.16
N GLN A 33 -2.03 -0.82 13.66
CA GLN A 33 -2.16 -1.16 15.08
C GLN A 33 -1.21 -0.32 15.94
N GLY A 34 0.06 -0.20 15.50
CA GLY A 34 1.05 0.64 16.16
C GLY A 34 0.60 2.09 16.28
N PHE A 35 0.02 2.66 15.22
CA PHE A 35 -0.57 4.00 15.28
C PHE A 35 -1.73 4.09 16.27
N ARG A 36 -2.63 3.10 16.28
CA ARG A 36 -3.82 3.11 17.14
C ARG A 36 -3.48 3.00 18.62
N ARG A 37 -2.49 2.14 18.96
CA ARG A 37 -2.13 1.82 20.35
C ARG A 37 -0.95 2.64 20.85
N LEU A 38 -0.18 3.23 19.95
CA LEU A 38 1.13 3.83 20.20
C LEU A 38 2.08 2.82 20.88
N ASP A 39 1.99 1.55 20.48
CA ASP A 39 2.71 0.45 21.07
C ASP A 39 3.97 0.09 20.28
N GLU A 40 5.10 -0.04 20.99
CA GLU A 40 6.40 -0.31 20.35
C GLU A 40 6.50 -1.71 19.76
N GLU A 41 5.85 -2.70 20.36
CA GLU A 41 5.86 -4.07 19.85
C GLU A 41 5.21 -4.15 18.45
N ASP A 42 4.05 -3.50 18.28
CA ASP A 42 3.38 -3.40 16.97
C ASP A 42 4.25 -2.66 15.94
N LEU A 43 4.98 -1.61 16.35
CA LEU A 43 5.89 -0.86 15.48
C LEU A 43 7.11 -1.70 15.06
N LEU A 44 7.75 -2.38 15.98
CA LEU A 44 8.87 -3.29 15.69
C LEU A 44 8.44 -4.44 14.78
N ARG A 45 7.24 -4.96 14.99
CA ARG A 45 6.66 -5.99 14.11
C ARG A 45 6.48 -5.46 12.69
N ALA A 46 5.93 -4.24 12.52
CA ALA A 46 5.76 -3.63 11.21
C ALA A 46 7.09 -3.47 10.48
N GLU A 47 8.14 -2.99 11.14
CA GLU A 47 9.49 -2.88 10.57
C GLU A 47 10.10 -4.23 10.21
N GLY A 48 9.89 -5.25 11.05
CA GLY A 48 10.32 -6.62 10.75
C GLY A 48 9.72 -7.11 9.43
N LEU A 49 8.41 -6.96 9.30
CA LEU A 49 7.67 -7.33 8.08
C LEU A 49 8.11 -6.52 6.87
N GLY A 50 8.42 -5.22 7.03
CA GLY A 50 8.96 -4.38 5.97
C GLY A 50 10.33 -4.84 5.46
N ARG A 51 11.25 -5.24 6.37
CA ARG A 51 12.54 -5.82 5.98
C ARG A 51 12.37 -7.11 5.17
N GLU A 52 11.48 -7.98 5.61
CA GLU A 52 11.18 -9.23 4.90
C GLU A 52 10.51 -8.97 3.54
N LEU A 53 9.60 -8.00 3.45
CA LEU A 53 8.95 -7.62 2.19
C LEU A 53 9.98 -7.13 1.16
N ARG A 54 10.94 -6.29 1.57
CA ARG A 54 12.04 -5.85 0.70
C ARG A 54 12.93 -7.02 0.25
N GLN A 55 13.18 -8.00 1.12
CA GLN A 55 13.91 -9.20 0.70
C GLN A 55 13.12 -9.99 -0.35
N ARG A 56 11.82 -10.21 -0.13
CA ARG A 56 10.95 -10.88 -1.12
C ARG A 56 10.87 -10.12 -2.45
N ALA A 57 10.89 -8.79 -2.42
CA ALA A 57 10.90 -7.98 -3.64
C ALA A 57 12.18 -8.23 -4.47
N ARG A 58 13.35 -8.31 -3.80
CA ARG A 58 14.61 -8.66 -4.48
C ARG A 58 14.57 -10.07 -5.06
N ASP A 59 14.11 -11.04 -4.30
CA ASP A 59 13.98 -12.43 -4.75
C ASP A 59 13.00 -12.57 -5.92
N LEU A 60 11.95 -11.75 -5.93
CA LEU A 60 10.96 -11.70 -7.01
C LEU A 60 11.57 -11.22 -8.33
N THR A 61 12.52 -10.29 -8.30
CA THR A 61 13.24 -9.83 -9.51
C THR A 61 13.97 -10.99 -10.18
N ALA A 62 14.75 -11.75 -9.41
CA ALA A 62 15.46 -12.92 -9.94
C ALA A 62 14.48 -13.95 -10.53
N LYS A 63 13.40 -14.23 -9.80
CA LYS A 63 12.40 -15.19 -10.22
C LYS A 63 11.68 -14.79 -11.51
N ILE A 64 11.36 -13.50 -11.71
CA ILE A 64 10.76 -13.01 -12.97
C ILE A 64 11.70 -13.25 -14.15
N LEU A 65 13.00 -13.02 -13.97
CA LEU A 65 14.01 -13.22 -15.01
C LEU A 65 14.19 -14.70 -15.35
N ASP A 66 14.21 -15.57 -14.34
CA ASP A 66 14.32 -17.03 -14.53
C ASP A 66 13.09 -17.58 -15.26
N ASP A 67 11.89 -17.18 -14.86
CA ASP A 67 10.64 -17.59 -15.50
C ASP A 67 10.55 -17.10 -16.96
N HIS A 68 11.01 -15.86 -17.24
CA HIS A 68 11.06 -15.33 -18.60
C HIS A 68 11.99 -16.17 -19.51
N ALA A 69 13.18 -16.48 -19.03
CA ALA A 69 14.14 -17.30 -19.78
C ALA A 69 13.59 -18.69 -20.10
N ALA A 70 12.85 -19.30 -19.17
CA ALA A 70 12.26 -20.64 -19.33
C ALA A 70 11.07 -20.68 -20.30
N LEU A 71 10.21 -19.64 -20.27
CA LEU A 71 8.92 -19.63 -20.97
C LEU A 71 8.92 -18.87 -22.31
N ARG A 72 10.02 -18.21 -22.67
CA ARG A 72 10.10 -17.31 -23.85
C ARG A 72 8.91 -16.31 -23.86
N GLY A 73 8.61 -15.72 -22.69
CA GLY A 73 7.53 -14.74 -22.51
C GLY A 73 7.70 -13.52 -23.42
N SER A 74 6.65 -12.70 -23.58
CA SER A 74 6.81 -11.45 -24.32
C SER A 74 7.64 -10.45 -23.50
N ASP A 75 8.58 -9.77 -24.17
CA ASP A 75 9.43 -8.73 -23.54
C ASP A 75 8.61 -7.64 -22.86
N LEU A 76 7.48 -7.25 -23.43
CA LEU A 76 6.62 -6.21 -22.91
C LEU A 76 6.01 -6.61 -21.54
N GLN A 77 5.53 -7.84 -21.46
CA GLN A 77 4.94 -8.36 -20.22
C GLN A 77 5.99 -8.54 -19.12
N THR A 78 7.16 -9.07 -19.49
CA THR A 78 8.28 -9.19 -18.55
C THR A 78 8.71 -7.84 -18.01
N LYS A 79 8.81 -6.81 -18.87
CA LYS A 79 9.10 -5.44 -18.44
C LYS A 79 8.05 -4.91 -17.45
N SER A 80 6.77 -5.18 -17.69
CA SER A 80 5.70 -4.82 -16.75
C SER A 80 5.87 -5.50 -15.39
N LEU A 81 6.13 -6.81 -15.38
CA LEU A 81 6.33 -7.56 -14.14
C LEU A 81 7.59 -7.14 -13.39
N LEU A 82 8.67 -6.78 -14.08
CA LEU A 82 9.91 -6.28 -13.46
C LEU A 82 9.76 -4.94 -12.74
N THR A 83 8.65 -4.24 -12.91
CA THR A 83 8.35 -3.04 -12.10
C THR A 83 7.78 -3.38 -10.73
N LEU A 84 7.17 -4.57 -10.54
CA LEU A 84 6.48 -4.95 -9.30
C LEU A 84 7.39 -4.95 -8.07
N PRO A 85 8.64 -5.51 -8.12
CA PRO A 85 9.56 -5.45 -6.98
C PRO A 85 9.79 -4.03 -6.47
N GLY A 86 10.02 -3.07 -7.38
CA GLY A 86 10.23 -1.67 -6.99
C GLY A 86 8.99 -1.02 -6.36
N HIS A 87 7.77 -1.41 -6.76
CA HIS A 87 6.55 -0.94 -6.11
C HIS A 87 6.38 -1.57 -4.72
N LEU A 88 6.72 -2.85 -4.53
CA LEU A 88 6.70 -3.52 -3.23
C LEU A 88 7.69 -2.88 -2.24
N GLU A 89 8.91 -2.58 -2.69
CA GLU A 89 9.91 -1.89 -1.86
C GLU A 89 9.41 -0.52 -1.41
N ARG A 90 8.89 0.30 -2.33
CA ARG A 90 8.36 1.63 -2.00
C ARG A 90 7.14 1.57 -1.09
N LEU A 91 6.28 0.57 -1.27
CA LEU A 91 5.15 0.34 -0.37
C LEU A 91 5.65 0.05 1.06
N ALA A 92 6.66 -0.83 1.21
CA ALA A 92 7.30 -1.10 2.49
C ALA A 92 7.93 0.17 3.10
N ASP A 93 8.62 0.98 2.29
CA ASP A 93 9.27 2.22 2.74
C ASP A 93 8.25 3.24 3.26
N HIS A 94 7.10 3.40 2.59
CA HIS A 94 6.03 4.28 3.06
C HIS A 94 5.37 3.77 4.34
N LEU A 95 5.23 2.46 4.53
CA LEU A 95 4.73 1.87 5.77
C LEU A 95 5.73 2.02 6.92
N ASP A 96 7.03 1.88 6.66
CA ASP A 96 8.07 2.16 7.66
C ASP A 96 8.09 3.64 8.04
N ALA A 97 7.93 4.55 7.09
CA ALA A 97 7.81 5.98 7.37
C ALA A 97 6.58 6.33 8.22
N LEU A 98 5.46 5.60 8.09
CA LEU A 98 4.33 5.73 9.03
C LEU A 98 4.73 5.31 10.45
N VAL A 99 5.53 4.25 10.61
CA VAL A 99 6.07 3.81 11.90
C VAL A 99 6.94 4.91 12.52
N ASP A 100 7.80 5.53 11.73
CA ASP A 100 8.67 6.64 12.18
C ASP A 100 7.86 7.84 12.66
N VAL A 101 6.77 8.19 11.96
CA VAL A 101 5.86 9.28 12.42
C VAL A 101 5.22 8.92 13.76
N VAL A 102 4.80 7.67 13.97
CA VAL A 102 4.23 7.24 15.25
C VAL A 102 5.24 7.35 16.39
N ARG A 103 6.51 6.98 16.15
CA ARG A 103 7.59 7.14 17.12
C ARG A 103 7.84 8.60 17.44
N LEU A 104 7.89 9.47 16.43
CA LEU A 104 8.02 10.91 16.62
C LEU A 104 6.90 11.45 17.51
N VAL A 105 5.65 11.09 17.23
CA VAL A 105 4.48 11.48 18.02
C VAL A 105 4.63 11.07 19.49
N ARG A 106 5.12 9.84 19.75
CA ARG A 106 5.36 9.34 21.11
C ARG A 106 6.48 10.10 21.82
N VAL A 107 7.65 10.21 21.17
CA VAL A 107 8.85 10.83 21.77
C VAL A 107 8.63 12.30 22.08
N GLU A 108 7.94 13.02 21.21
CA GLU A 108 7.65 14.43 21.39
C GLU A 108 6.39 14.71 22.23
N GLY A 109 5.68 13.68 22.68
CA GLY A 109 4.43 13.81 23.44
C GLY A 109 3.33 14.52 22.66
N LEU A 110 3.36 14.40 21.31
CA LEU A 110 2.33 15.00 20.46
C LEU A 110 1.01 14.25 20.61
N SER A 111 -0.09 14.97 20.46
CA SER A 111 -1.42 14.37 20.47
C SER A 111 -2.21 14.75 19.23
N PHE A 112 -2.94 13.79 18.70
CA PHE A 112 -3.95 14.04 17.67
C PHE A 112 -5.32 14.21 18.31
N THR A 113 -6.13 15.09 17.75
CA THR A 113 -7.55 15.25 18.15
C THR A 113 -8.31 13.94 17.88
N ASP A 114 -9.43 13.73 18.59
CA ASP A 114 -10.31 12.57 18.34
C ASP A 114 -10.76 12.49 16.89
N ARG A 115 -11.00 13.64 16.27
CA ARG A 115 -11.35 13.73 14.85
C ARG A 115 -10.23 13.26 13.97
N ALA A 116 -8.99 13.73 14.19
CA ALA A 116 -7.83 13.29 13.42
C ALA A 116 -7.57 11.78 13.56
N ARG A 117 -7.76 11.22 14.77
CA ARG A 117 -7.67 9.76 14.97
C ARG A 117 -8.71 8.96 14.20
N LYS A 118 -9.96 9.45 14.14
CA LYS A 118 -11.06 8.84 13.36
C LYS A 118 -10.80 8.94 11.86
N GLU A 119 -10.35 10.11 11.38
CA GLU A 119 -9.98 10.36 9.99
C GLU A 119 -8.84 9.42 9.56
N PHE A 120 -7.78 9.29 10.38
CA PHE A 120 -6.71 8.32 10.15
C PHE A 120 -7.23 6.88 10.08
N ALA A 121 -8.04 6.46 11.05
CA ALA A 121 -8.54 5.08 11.10
C ALA A 121 -9.32 4.73 9.82
N MET A 122 -10.19 5.63 9.35
CA MET A 122 -10.95 5.47 8.12
C MET A 122 -10.04 5.32 6.89
N LEU A 123 -9.04 6.20 6.75
CA LEU A 123 -8.11 6.18 5.62
C LEU A 123 -7.18 4.95 5.66
N ALA A 124 -6.73 4.55 6.84
CA ALA A 124 -5.94 3.34 7.03
C ALA A 124 -6.74 2.08 6.70
N ASP A 125 -8.01 1.99 7.13
CA ASP A 125 -8.89 0.86 6.79
C ASP A 125 -9.13 0.75 5.29
N GLY A 126 -9.38 1.88 4.61
CA GLY A 126 -9.52 1.92 3.15
C GLY A 126 -8.22 1.55 2.43
N THR A 127 -7.06 1.95 2.96
CA THR A 127 -5.75 1.55 2.42
C THR A 127 -5.52 0.04 2.57
N LEU A 128 -5.87 -0.55 3.71
CA LEU A 128 -5.83 -2.00 3.92
C LEU A 128 -6.74 -2.74 2.93
N GLU A 129 -7.93 -2.19 2.63
CA GLU A 129 -8.84 -2.77 1.65
C GLU A 129 -8.24 -2.79 0.24
N VAL A 130 -7.55 -1.71 -0.18
CA VAL A 130 -6.85 -1.65 -1.46
C VAL A 130 -5.74 -2.71 -1.53
N ILE A 131 -4.93 -2.88 -0.47
CA ILE A 131 -3.87 -3.90 -0.45
C ILE A 131 -4.47 -5.31 -0.43
N ARG A 132 -5.57 -5.53 0.29
CA ARG A 132 -6.30 -6.80 0.32
C ARG A 132 -6.85 -7.16 -1.06
N ALA A 133 -7.49 -6.19 -1.74
CA ALA A 133 -7.98 -6.37 -3.09
C ALA A 133 -6.85 -6.67 -4.10
N LEU A 134 -5.67 -6.05 -3.93
CA LEU A 134 -4.47 -6.36 -4.73
C LEU A 134 -4.03 -7.81 -4.52
N ARG A 135 -3.90 -8.26 -3.27
CA ARG A 135 -3.54 -9.66 -2.94
C ARG A 135 -4.52 -10.64 -3.58
N ASP A 136 -5.81 -10.39 -3.46
CA ASP A 136 -6.86 -11.28 -3.95
C ASP A 136 -6.95 -11.24 -5.49
N LEU A 137 -6.65 -10.10 -6.12
CA LEU A 137 -6.54 -9.96 -7.57
C LEU A 137 -5.48 -10.90 -8.14
N VAL A 138 -4.31 -11.02 -7.50
CA VAL A 138 -3.23 -11.92 -7.93
C VAL A 138 -3.67 -13.37 -8.03
N ARG A 139 -4.60 -13.81 -7.17
CA ARG A 139 -5.12 -15.18 -7.16
C ARG A 139 -6.26 -15.42 -8.13
N THR A 140 -7.11 -14.41 -8.30
CA THR A 140 -8.39 -14.58 -8.99
C THR A 140 -8.39 -14.05 -10.41
N TRP A 141 -7.51 -13.08 -10.70
CA TRP A 141 -7.47 -12.32 -11.96
C TRP A 141 -8.86 -11.77 -12.35
N ASN A 142 -9.71 -11.50 -11.35
CA ASN A 142 -11.09 -11.10 -11.56
C ASN A 142 -11.19 -9.62 -11.94
N PRO A 143 -11.75 -9.25 -13.13
CA PRO A 143 -11.90 -7.85 -13.53
C PRO A 143 -12.79 -7.05 -12.56
N ALA A 144 -13.75 -7.69 -11.90
CA ALA A 144 -14.55 -7.01 -10.87
C ALA A 144 -13.70 -6.64 -9.66
N MET A 145 -12.75 -7.52 -9.27
CA MET A 145 -11.79 -7.21 -8.20
C MET A 145 -10.84 -6.09 -8.61
N HIS A 146 -10.36 -6.08 -9.85
CA HIS A 146 -9.54 -4.99 -10.37
C HIS A 146 -10.29 -3.65 -10.34
N ARG A 147 -11.53 -3.59 -10.84
CA ARG A 147 -12.36 -2.38 -10.77
C ARG A 147 -12.62 -1.94 -9.33
N HIS A 148 -12.92 -2.88 -8.45
CA HIS A 148 -13.12 -2.60 -7.02
C HIS A 148 -11.89 -1.96 -6.39
N LEU A 149 -10.70 -2.52 -6.65
CA LEU A 149 -9.43 -1.96 -6.17
C LEU A 149 -9.25 -0.50 -6.63
N LEU A 150 -9.41 -0.25 -7.93
CA LEU A 150 -9.23 1.09 -8.50
C LEU A 150 -10.26 2.09 -7.95
N GLU A 151 -11.52 1.68 -7.84
CA GLU A 151 -12.58 2.55 -7.32
C GLU A 151 -12.39 2.84 -5.83
N THR A 152 -12.02 1.84 -5.01
CA THR A 152 -11.72 2.02 -3.60
C THR A 152 -10.54 2.99 -3.41
N ALA A 153 -9.46 2.81 -4.19
CA ALA A 153 -8.31 3.71 -4.13
C ALA A 153 -8.72 5.15 -4.47
N ARG A 154 -9.46 5.36 -5.57
CA ARG A 154 -9.95 6.68 -5.98
C ARG A 154 -10.82 7.34 -4.92
N GLN A 155 -11.75 6.58 -4.30
CA GLN A 155 -12.60 7.08 -3.22
C GLN A 155 -11.77 7.49 -2.00
N MET A 156 -10.74 6.71 -1.65
CA MET A 156 -9.88 7.04 -0.52
C MET A 156 -8.97 8.23 -0.81
N ASP A 157 -8.55 8.45 -2.06
CA ASP A 157 -7.78 9.65 -2.42
C ASP A 157 -8.66 10.90 -2.31
N ALA A 158 -9.90 10.89 -2.82
CA ALA A 158 -10.84 11.99 -2.63
C ALA A 158 -11.12 12.25 -1.13
N ARG A 159 -11.24 11.21 -0.32
CA ARG A 159 -11.38 11.35 1.15
C ARG A 159 -10.14 11.92 1.81
N THR A 160 -8.96 11.61 1.31
CA THR A 160 -7.70 12.17 1.83
C THR A 160 -7.65 13.68 1.57
N ASP A 161 -8.06 14.13 0.39
CA ASP A 161 -8.12 15.55 0.04
C ASP A 161 -9.12 16.29 0.96
N GLU A 162 -10.34 15.75 1.14
CA GLU A 162 -11.33 16.30 2.08
C GLU A 162 -10.80 16.41 3.53
N VAL A 163 -10.07 15.39 3.99
CA VAL A 163 -9.46 15.37 5.32
C VAL A 163 -8.35 16.40 5.43
N ALA A 164 -7.51 16.54 4.40
CA ALA A 164 -6.43 17.52 4.35
C ALA A 164 -6.97 18.96 4.41
N ASP A 165 -7.98 19.27 3.57
CA ASP A 165 -8.63 20.58 3.56
C ASP A 165 -9.28 20.92 4.92
N GLY A 166 -10.07 20.00 5.46
CA GLY A 166 -10.67 20.18 6.78
C GLY A 166 -9.65 20.27 7.91
N HIS A 167 -8.46 19.67 7.75
CA HIS A 167 -7.36 19.82 8.69
C HIS A 167 -6.74 21.22 8.63
N LEU A 168 -6.52 21.76 7.43
CA LEU A 168 -6.03 23.13 7.24
C LEU A 168 -6.99 24.16 7.83
N GLU A 169 -8.29 24.01 7.65
CA GLU A 169 -9.30 24.88 8.29
C GLU A 169 -9.17 24.85 9.82
N ARG A 170 -9.03 23.67 10.42
CA ARG A 170 -8.85 23.53 11.88
C ARG A 170 -7.54 24.15 12.37
N LEU A 171 -6.48 24.10 11.55
CA LEU A 171 -5.22 24.74 11.87
C LEU A 171 -5.34 26.28 11.87
N ILE A 172 -6.01 26.85 10.87
CA ILE A 172 -6.28 28.29 10.77
C ILE A 172 -7.11 28.78 11.96
N LEU A 173 -8.09 27.97 12.39
CA LEU A 173 -8.94 28.29 13.54
C LEU A 173 -8.24 28.07 14.91
N GLY A 174 -6.99 27.62 14.93
CA GLY A 174 -6.25 27.35 16.16
C GLY A 174 -6.72 26.12 16.94
N ILE A 175 -7.53 25.25 16.33
CA ILE A 175 -8.05 24.01 16.93
C ILE A 175 -6.97 22.93 16.94
N CYS A 176 -6.09 22.91 15.93
CA CYS A 176 -4.98 21.99 15.81
C CYS A 176 -3.66 22.65 16.17
N VAL A 177 -2.78 21.91 16.83
CA VAL A 177 -1.43 22.37 17.17
C VAL A 177 -0.52 22.22 15.93
N PRO A 178 0.23 23.28 15.50
CA PRO A 178 1.06 23.23 14.29
C PRO A 178 2.02 22.04 14.25
N ARG A 179 2.63 21.70 15.39
CA ARG A 179 3.58 20.58 15.50
C ARG A 179 2.95 19.23 15.22
N SER A 180 1.74 18.98 15.73
CA SER A 180 0.95 17.76 15.43
C SER A 180 0.41 17.77 13.98
N SER A 181 0.18 18.96 13.41
CA SER A 181 -0.31 19.12 12.05
C SER A 181 0.67 18.60 11.00
N SER A 182 1.97 18.90 11.14
CA SER A 182 2.99 18.39 10.24
C SER A 182 3.02 16.86 10.22
N ALA A 183 3.02 16.23 11.41
CA ALA A 183 2.97 14.78 11.52
C ALA A 183 1.71 14.19 10.88
N PHE A 184 0.55 14.84 11.06
CA PHE A 184 -0.71 14.36 10.48
C PHE A 184 -0.70 14.41 8.94
N VAL A 185 -0.25 15.52 8.34
CA VAL A 185 -0.13 15.65 6.87
C VAL A 185 0.83 14.59 6.31
N THR A 186 1.97 14.37 6.97
CA THR A 186 2.92 13.32 6.57
C THR A 186 2.26 11.93 6.56
N VAL A 187 1.40 11.62 7.53
CA VAL A 187 0.63 10.37 7.56
C VAL A 187 -0.29 10.26 6.34
N LEU A 188 -1.01 11.33 5.99
CA LEU A 188 -1.90 11.34 4.81
C LEU A 188 -1.13 11.05 3.52
N ASP A 189 0.03 11.68 3.33
CA ASP A 189 0.89 11.50 2.17
C ASP A 189 1.39 10.06 2.03
N HIS A 190 1.80 9.43 3.15
CA HIS A 190 2.26 8.05 3.12
C HIS A 190 1.12 7.07 2.82
N LEU A 191 -0.08 7.23 3.39
CA LEU A 191 -1.23 6.39 3.06
C LEU A 191 -1.62 6.50 1.58
N SER A 192 -1.62 7.71 1.01
CA SER A 192 -1.87 7.93 -0.42
C SER A 192 -0.79 7.27 -1.29
N SER A 193 0.48 7.37 -0.88
CA SER A 193 1.58 6.73 -1.60
C SER A 193 1.48 5.20 -1.57
N VAL A 194 1.10 4.59 -0.45
CA VAL A 194 0.86 3.14 -0.35
C VAL A 194 -0.24 2.72 -1.33
N ARG A 195 -1.37 3.42 -1.37
CA ARG A 195 -2.47 3.14 -2.31
C ARG A 195 -2.03 3.27 -3.77
N ARG A 196 -1.31 4.35 -4.10
CA ARG A 196 -0.77 4.57 -5.45
C ARG A 196 0.10 3.41 -5.91
N HIS A 197 1.02 2.89 -5.06
CA HIS A 197 1.86 1.76 -5.43
C HIS A 197 1.06 0.47 -5.60
N ALA A 198 0.03 0.23 -4.79
CA ALA A 198 -0.87 -0.90 -4.96
C ALA A 198 -1.66 -0.83 -6.29
N VAL A 199 -2.16 0.35 -6.66
CA VAL A 199 -2.85 0.62 -7.95
C VAL A 199 -1.90 0.39 -9.13
N GLU A 200 -0.67 0.91 -9.06
CA GLU A 200 0.33 0.69 -10.12
C GLU A 200 0.64 -0.80 -10.31
N MET A 201 0.80 -1.56 -9.23
CA MET A 201 1.00 -3.01 -9.30
C MET A 201 -0.19 -3.70 -9.99
N ALA A 202 -1.42 -3.39 -9.60
CA ALA A 202 -2.62 -3.95 -10.22
C ALA A 202 -2.68 -3.64 -11.73
N THR A 203 -2.43 -2.39 -12.09
CA THR A 203 -2.43 -1.92 -13.50
C THR A 203 -1.34 -2.59 -14.32
N ARG A 204 -0.13 -2.78 -13.77
CA ARG A 204 0.99 -3.46 -14.45
C ARG A 204 0.71 -4.94 -14.67
N MET A 205 -0.02 -5.58 -13.77
CA MET A 205 -0.37 -7.00 -13.89
C MET A 205 -1.52 -7.24 -14.88
N VAL A 206 -2.56 -6.41 -14.85
CA VAL A 206 -3.81 -6.66 -15.58
C VAL A 206 -3.95 -5.80 -16.83
N GLY A 207 -3.23 -4.69 -16.91
CA GLY A 207 -3.42 -3.63 -17.90
C GLY A 207 -4.47 -2.60 -17.45
N PRO A 208 -4.62 -1.50 -18.19
CA PRO A 208 -5.65 -0.51 -17.90
C PRO A 208 -7.04 -1.15 -18.06
N PRO A 209 -8.05 -0.72 -17.25
CA PRO A 209 -9.41 -1.19 -17.45
C PRO A 209 -9.86 -0.85 -18.88
N ALA A 210 -10.54 -1.79 -19.54
CA ALA A 210 -11.17 -1.49 -20.83
C ALA A 210 -12.15 -0.33 -20.61
N ASN A 211 -12.00 0.74 -21.39
CA ASN A 211 -13.00 1.80 -21.43
C ASN A 211 -14.28 1.20 -22.01
N ASP A 212 -15.33 1.15 -21.21
CA ASP A 212 -16.70 0.84 -21.66
C ASP A 212 -17.27 2.03 -22.44
#